data_c5246c538054d302857677198f5c6c96
#
_entry.id   c5246c538054d302857677198f5c6c96
#
_cell.length_a   1.000
_cell.length_b   1.000
_cell.length_c   1.000
_cell.angle_alpha   90.00
_cell.angle_beta   90.00
_cell.angle_gamma   90.00
#
_symmetry.space_group_name_H-M   'P 1'
#
loop_
_entity.id
_entity.type
_entity.pdbx_description
1 polymer ?
#
loop_
_entity_poly.entity_id
_entity_poly.type
_entity_poly.pdbx_seq_one_letter_code
_entity_poly.pdbx_strand_id
1 'polypeptide(L)'
;MLSEEPHSKTKIKQFLFSLWLPVSLLLLGYVVAERTVDKEKVQQQQRITLAVQSRLNQISEGVREKVTLYQYGLRGTRGAVMASSPDQFNYILMQEYTDTRDYPLEFPGARGFGFIRYVAQENLTNFVKAAKNERPDNIFTVRQLTPHSNSLLVIQYIEPEKHNREAIGL
;
A
#
# COMPACT_ATOMS: atom_id res chain seq x y z
N MET A 1 57.34 -54.70 -61.63
CA MET A 1 57.66 -53.99 -60.41
C MET A 1 56.88 -52.69 -60.51
N LEU A 2 55.68 -52.68 -59.98
CA LEU A 2 54.75 -51.59 -60.12
C LEU A 2 54.85 -50.69 -58.86
N SER A 3 55.19 -49.42 -59.06
CA SER A 3 55.20 -48.40 -57.99
C SER A 3 53.82 -47.81 -57.84
N GLU A 4 53.17 -48.20 -56.76
CA GLU A 4 51.88 -47.62 -56.37
C GLU A 4 52.05 -46.22 -55.80
N GLU A 5 51.14 -45.37 -56.19
CA GLU A 5 50.98 -43.92 -56.06
C GLU A 5 50.86 -43.36 -54.63
N PRO A 6 51.44 -42.18 -54.36
CA PRO A 6 51.18 -41.38 -53.17
C PRO A 6 50.06 -40.38 -53.38
N HIS A 7 49.27 -40.40 -54.47
CA HIS A 7 48.27 -39.38 -54.78
C HIS A 7 46.98 -39.42 -53.97
N SER A 8 46.65 -40.53 -53.33
CA SER A 8 45.38 -40.67 -52.54
C SER A 8 45.44 -39.92 -51.22
N LYS A 9 46.54 -39.92 -50.52
CA LYS A 9 46.65 -39.29 -49.16
C LYS A 9 46.65 -37.78 -49.20
N THR A 10 47.05 -37.16 -50.29
CA THR A 10 47.10 -35.70 -50.46
C THR A 10 45.71 -35.14 -50.71
N LYS A 11 44.85 -35.81 -51.46
CA LYS A 11 43.49 -35.45 -51.77
C LYS A 11 42.58 -35.51 -50.49
N ILE A 12 42.80 -36.52 -49.64
CA ILE A 12 42.08 -36.69 -48.38
C ILE A 12 42.43 -35.55 -47.39
N LYS A 13 43.68 -35.16 -47.28
CA LYS A 13 44.14 -34.06 -46.45
C LYS A 13 43.56 -32.70 -46.90
N GLN A 14 43.52 -32.44 -48.21
CA GLN A 14 42.94 -31.23 -48.77
C GLN A 14 41.41 -31.18 -48.54
N PHE A 15 40.71 -32.30 -48.67
CA PHE A 15 39.30 -32.40 -48.42
C PHE A 15 38.97 -32.17 -46.93
N LEU A 16 39.73 -32.77 -46.02
CA LEU A 16 39.61 -32.55 -44.58
C LEU A 16 39.89 -31.09 -44.20
N PHE A 17 40.89 -30.45 -44.81
CA PHE A 17 41.21 -29.06 -44.56
C PHE A 17 40.10 -28.10 -45.07
N SER A 18 39.51 -28.43 -46.25
CA SER A 18 38.40 -27.68 -46.83
C SER A 18 37.11 -27.77 -46.01
N LEU A 19 36.88 -28.88 -45.28
CA LEU A 19 35.71 -29.05 -44.41
C LEU A 19 35.89 -28.39 -43.04
N TRP A 20 37.12 -28.22 -42.59
CA TRP A 20 37.40 -27.66 -41.26
C TRP A 20 37.07 -26.20 -41.14
N LEU A 21 37.18 -25.43 -42.20
CA LEU A 21 36.90 -24.01 -42.26
C LEU A 21 35.38 -23.70 -42.09
N PRO A 22 34.44 -24.33 -42.79
CA PRO A 22 33.02 -24.12 -42.58
C PRO A 22 32.54 -24.66 -41.21
N VAL A 23 33.10 -25.78 -40.74
CA VAL A 23 32.75 -26.33 -39.41
C VAL A 23 33.20 -25.39 -38.28
N SER A 24 34.42 -24.83 -38.38
CA SER A 24 34.89 -23.85 -37.39
C SER A 24 34.05 -22.55 -37.37
N LEU A 25 33.62 -22.07 -38.55
CA LEU A 25 32.75 -20.92 -38.68
C LEU A 25 31.36 -21.18 -38.06
N LEU A 26 30.78 -22.38 -38.26
CA LEU A 26 29.51 -22.77 -37.65
C LEU A 26 29.63 -22.87 -36.13
N LEU A 27 30.71 -23.46 -35.62
CA LEU A 27 30.97 -23.53 -34.17
C LEU A 27 31.13 -22.12 -33.55
N LEU A 28 31.88 -21.25 -34.22
CA LEU A 28 32.07 -19.88 -33.78
C LEU A 28 30.70 -19.12 -33.76
N GLY A 29 29.91 -19.27 -34.82
CA GLY A 29 28.56 -18.69 -34.92
C GLY A 29 27.63 -19.20 -33.81
N TYR A 30 27.68 -20.50 -33.52
CA TYR A 30 26.90 -21.08 -32.43
C TYR A 30 27.28 -20.50 -31.06
N VAL A 31 28.57 -20.42 -30.74
CA VAL A 31 29.06 -19.85 -29.47
C VAL A 31 28.68 -18.36 -29.32
N VAL A 32 28.79 -17.60 -30.44
CA VAL A 32 28.39 -16.19 -30.42
C VAL A 32 26.86 -16.05 -30.21
N ALA A 33 26.06 -16.86 -30.88
CA ALA A 33 24.62 -16.86 -30.74
C ALA A 33 24.19 -17.21 -29.31
N GLU A 34 24.75 -18.25 -28.71
CA GLU A 34 24.46 -18.68 -27.34
C GLU A 34 24.81 -17.58 -26.33
N ARG A 35 25.99 -16.97 -26.46
CA ARG A 35 26.37 -15.85 -25.58
C ARG A 35 25.51 -14.61 -25.75
N THR A 36 25.00 -14.36 -26.94
CA THR A 36 24.08 -13.21 -27.17
C THR A 36 22.73 -13.45 -26.53
N VAL A 37 22.18 -14.66 -26.68
CA VAL A 37 20.90 -15.03 -26.03
C VAL A 37 21.00 -14.96 -24.50
N ASP A 38 22.08 -15.42 -23.92
CA ASP A 38 22.27 -15.38 -22.46
C ASP A 38 22.39 -13.94 -21.96
N LYS A 39 23.11 -13.08 -22.68
CA LYS A 39 23.18 -11.64 -22.35
C LYS A 39 21.82 -10.98 -22.43
N GLU A 40 21.03 -11.27 -23.45
CA GLU A 40 19.67 -10.73 -23.58
C GLU A 40 18.75 -11.19 -22.45
N LYS A 41 18.79 -12.46 -22.06
CA LYS A 41 18.02 -12.99 -20.92
C LYS A 41 18.38 -12.27 -19.61
N VAL A 42 19.67 -12.10 -19.34
CA VAL A 42 20.14 -11.39 -18.14
C VAL A 42 19.69 -9.93 -18.16
N GLN A 43 19.82 -9.25 -19.29
CA GLN A 43 19.37 -7.85 -19.42
C GLN A 43 17.86 -7.73 -19.26
N GLN A 44 17.09 -8.63 -19.86
CA GLN A 44 15.63 -8.66 -19.71
C GLN A 44 15.22 -8.87 -18.25
N GLN A 45 15.87 -9.83 -17.57
CA GLN A 45 15.62 -10.07 -16.14
C GLN A 45 15.95 -8.84 -15.29
N GLN A 46 17.06 -8.17 -15.55
CA GLN A 46 17.43 -6.94 -14.86
C GLN A 46 16.41 -5.81 -15.10
N ARG A 47 15.94 -5.62 -16.34
CA ARG A 47 14.90 -4.63 -16.67
C ARG A 47 13.59 -4.91 -15.93
N ILE A 48 13.18 -6.17 -15.87
CA ILE A 48 11.97 -6.57 -15.14
C ILE A 48 12.15 -6.27 -13.65
N THR A 49 13.27 -6.67 -13.06
CA THR A 49 13.57 -6.43 -11.64
C THR A 49 13.56 -4.93 -11.31
N LEU A 50 14.22 -4.11 -12.11
CA LEU A 50 14.24 -2.65 -11.93
C LEU A 50 12.85 -2.03 -12.08
N ALA A 51 12.06 -2.49 -13.06
CA ALA A 51 10.69 -2.01 -13.25
C ALA A 51 9.79 -2.37 -12.06
N VAL A 52 9.87 -3.61 -11.56
CA VAL A 52 9.14 -4.05 -10.37
C VAL A 52 9.56 -3.24 -9.15
N GLN A 53 10.86 -3.06 -8.94
CA GLN A 53 11.37 -2.30 -7.80
C GLN A 53 10.94 -0.83 -7.85
N SER A 54 10.97 -0.20 -9.02
CA SER A 54 10.46 1.15 -9.22
C SER A 54 8.97 1.25 -8.89
N ARG A 55 8.15 0.30 -9.32
CA ARG A 55 6.72 0.24 -9.00
C ARG A 55 6.46 0.04 -7.51
N LEU A 56 7.20 -0.84 -6.87
CA LEU A 56 7.09 -1.05 -5.41
C LEU A 56 7.43 0.22 -4.63
N ASN A 57 8.49 0.93 -5.03
CA ASN A 57 8.86 2.20 -4.41
C ASN A 57 7.76 3.26 -4.58
N GLN A 58 7.19 3.39 -5.78
CA GLN A 58 6.07 4.31 -6.04
C GLN A 58 4.83 3.99 -5.17
N ILE A 59 4.47 2.70 -5.05
CA ILE A 59 3.36 2.27 -4.21
C ILE A 59 3.65 2.57 -2.73
N SER A 60 4.85 2.23 -2.26
CA SER A 60 5.26 2.48 -0.88
C SER A 60 5.21 3.97 -0.53
N GLU A 61 5.71 4.83 -1.43
CA GLU A 61 5.66 6.27 -1.23
C GLU A 61 4.22 6.80 -1.23
N GLY A 62 3.38 6.35 -2.17
CA GLY A 62 1.96 6.71 -2.19
C GLY A 62 1.20 6.30 -0.93
N VAL A 63 1.51 5.12 -0.35
CA VAL A 63 0.94 4.71 0.94
C VAL A 63 1.44 5.61 2.06
N ARG A 64 2.73 5.92 2.10
CA ARG A 64 3.33 6.81 3.10
C ARG A 64 2.70 8.20 3.08
N GLU A 65 2.54 8.78 1.89
CA GLU A 65 1.89 10.07 1.70
C GLU A 65 0.45 10.07 2.24
N LYS A 66 -0.32 9.02 1.93
CA LYS A 66 -1.69 8.88 2.44
C LYS A 66 -1.75 8.76 3.96
N VAL A 67 -0.89 7.94 4.55
CA VAL A 67 -0.81 7.82 6.01
C VAL A 67 -0.46 9.17 6.66
N THR A 68 0.50 9.88 6.10
CA THR A 68 0.91 11.20 6.58
C THR A 68 -0.24 12.20 6.49
N LEU A 69 -0.96 12.22 5.37
CA LEU A 69 -2.14 13.07 5.17
C LEU A 69 -3.21 12.83 6.24
N TYR A 70 -3.54 11.57 6.50
CA TYR A 70 -4.54 11.22 7.54
C TYR A 70 -4.06 11.57 8.95
N GLN A 71 -2.75 11.45 9.22
CA GLN A 71 -2.17 11.92 10.48
C GLN A 71 -2.35 13.44 10.67
N TYR A 72 -2.24 14.24 9.62
CA TYR A 72 -2.53 15.68 9.69
C TYR A 72 -3.99 15.95 10.02
N GLY A 73 -4.92 15.23 9.43
CA GLY A 73 -6.33 15.31 9.75
C GLY A 73 -6.60 15.02 11.24
N LEU A 74 -6.03 13.91 11.74
CA LEU A 74 -6.15 13.54 13.17
C LEU A 74 -5.51 14.57 14.12
N ARG A 75 -4.36 15.13 13.75
CA ARG A 75 -3.72 16.22 14.53
C ARG A 75 -4.59 17.47 14.56
N GLY A 76 -5.26 17.81 13.46
CA GLY A 76 -6.21 18.91 13.39
C GLY A 76 -7.39 18.70 14.36
N THR A 77 -8.04 17.54 14.28
CA THR A 77 -9.14 17.17 15.20
C THR A 77 -8.68 17.18 16.65
N ARG A 78 -7.52 16.60 16.95
CA ARG A 78 -6.91 16.66 18.29
C ARG A 78 -6.69 18.11 18.74
N GLY A 79 -6.21 18.98 17.83
CA GLY A 79 -6.02 20.39 18.12
C GLY A 79 -7.30 21.09 18.54
N ALA A 80 -8.40 20.83 17.83
CA ALA A 80 -9.73 21.36 18.18
C ALA A 80 -10.19 20.89 19.57
N VAL A 81 -10.06 19.58 19.86
CA VAL A 81 -10.37 19.01 21.17
C VAL A 81 -9.56 19.67 22.30
N MET A 82 -8.24 19.85 22.10
CA MET A 82 -7.36 20.43 23.11
C MET A 82 -7.60 21.93 23.30
N ALA A 83 -7.97 22.64 22.24
CA ALA A 83 -8.28 24.08 22.32
C ALA A 83 -9.57 24.39 23.11
N SER A 84 -10.57 23.51 23.03
CA SER A 84 -11.84 23.65 23.76
C SER A 84 -11.82 22.98 25.13
N SER A 85 -10.75 22.29 25.50
CA SER A 85 -10.65 21.32 26.60
C SER A 85 -11.46 20.03 26.34
N PRO A 86 -10.91 18.84 26.61
CA PRO A 86 -11.55 17.57 26.29
C PRO A 86 -12.92 17.37 26.93
N ASP A 87 -13.13 17.96 28.13
CA ASP A 87 -14.42 17.84 28.86
C ASP A 87 -15.49 18.79 28.36
N GLN A 88 -15.08 19.86 27.66
CA GLN A 88 -16.01 20.84 27.05
C GLN A 88 -16.24 20.55 25.56
N PHE A 89 -15.45 19.66 24.97
CA PHE A 89 -15.62 19.27 23.59
C PHE A 89 -16.93 18.48 23.42
N ASN A 90 -17.83 19.02 22.63
CA ASN A 90 -19.19 18.53 22.45
C ASN A 90 -19.55 18.34 20.97
N TYR A 91 -20.78 17.89 20.72
CA TYR A 91 -21.27 17.62 19.36
C TYR A 91 -21.21 18.85 18.46
N ILE A 92 -21.60 20.04 18.97
CA ILE A 92 -21.61 21.28 18.19
C ILE A 92 -20.19 21.68 17.80
N LEU A 93 -19.24 21.64 18.73
CA LEU A 93 -17.83 21.96 18.45
C LEU A 93 -17.20 20.99 17.44
N MET A 94 -17.60 19.71 17.50
CA MET A 94 -17.16 18.76 16.49
C MET A 94 -17.69 19.13 15.11
N GLN A 95 -18.98 19.48 14.99
CA GLN A 95 -19.57 19.90 13.71
C GLN A 95 -18.94 21.20 13.21
N GLU A 96 -18.86 22.24 14.04
CA GLU A 96 -18.25 23.52 13.66
C GLU A 96 -16.81 23.33 13.14
N TYR A 97 -16.02 22.50 13.82
CA TYR A 97 -14.67 22.18 13.35
C TYR A 97 -14.70 21.48 11.99
N THR A 98 -15.57 20.49 11.81
CA THR A 98 -15.61 19.68 10.61
C THR A 98 -16.22 20.42 9.41
N ASP A 99 -17.11 21.36 9.64
CA ASP A 99 -17.69 22.24 8.61
C ASP A 99 -16.64 23.17 7.97
N THR A 100 -15.50 23.39 8.65
CA THR A 100 -14.36 24.11 8.08
C THR A 100 -13.54 23.26 7.11
N ARG A 101 -13.87 21.97 6.93
CA ARG A 101 -13.09 21.00 6.19
C ARG A 101 -13.84 20.45 4.98
N ASP A 102 -13.15 20.30 3.88
CA ASP A 102 -13.60 19.52 2.74
C ASP A 102 -12.98 18.11 2.77
N TYR A 103 -13.61 17.22 3.53
CA TYR A 103 -13.10 15.85 3.73
C TYR A 103 -12.84 15.09 2.43
N PRO A 104 -13.71 15.10 1.40
CA PRO A 104 -13.45 14.43 0.14
C PRO A 104 -12.21 14.95 -0.58
N LEU A 105 -11.98 16.26 -0.52
CA LEU A 105 -10.86 16.91 -1.18
C LEU A 105 -9.58 16.82 -0.35
N GLU A 106 -9.66 17.13 0.95
CA GLU A 106 -8.49 17.17 1.83
C GLU A 106 -7.99 15.75 2.19
N PHE A 107 -8.91 14.79 2.36
CA PHE A 107 -8.58 13.44 2.83
C PHE A 107 -9.19 12.35 1.93
N PRO A 108 -8.83 12.29 0.65
CA PRO A 108 -9.45 11.38 -0.30
C PRO A 108 -9.26 9.92 0.12
N GLY A 109 -10.38 9.21 0.32
CA GLY A 109 -10.43 7.82 0.77
C GLY A 109 -10.61 7.65 2.29
N ALA A 110 -10.49 8.70 3.10
CA ALA A 110 -10.92 8.64 4.50
C ALA A 110 -12.44 8.64 4.59
N ARG A 111 -13.01 7.76 5.41
CA ARG A 111 -14.46 7.73 5.63
C ARG A 111 -14.91 8.79 6.64
N GLY A 112 -14.04 9.23 7.53
CA GLY A 112 -14.30 10.23 8.53
C GLY A 112 -13.24 10.26 9.62
N PHE A 113 -13.33 11.26 10.47
CA PHE A 113 -12.54 11.39 11.69
C PHE A 113 -13.48 11.38 12.88
N GLY A 114 -13.11 10.61 13.90
CA GLY A 114 -13.94 10.43 15.08
C GLY A 114 -13.23 10.80 16.36
N PHE A 115 -14.03 11.14 17.36
CA PHE A 115 -13.62 11.33 18.74
C PHE A 115 -14.09 10.13 19.57
N ILE A 116 -13.14 9.44 20.18
CA ILE A 116 -13.38 8.27 21.02
C ILE A 116 -13.16 8.69 22.47
N ARG A 117 -14.19 8.46 23.31
CA ARG A 117 -14.13 8.76 24.73
C ARG A 117 -13.90 7.49 25.54
N TYR A 118 -13.00 7.58 26.49
CA TYR A 118 -12.88 6.57 27.54
C TYR A 118 -14.01 6.77 28.56
N VAL A 119 -14.76 5.71 28.84
CA VAL A 119 -15.90 5.73 29.76
C VAL A 119 -15.77 4.57 30.75
N ALA A 120 -15.61 4.90 32.03
CA ALA A 120 -15.66 3.88 33.08
C ALA A 120 -17.10 3.30 33.17
N GLN A 121 -17.21 2.00 33.41
CA GLN A 121 -18.49 1.29 33.43
C GLN A 121 -19.48 1.92 34.42
N GLU A 122 -19.02 2.38 35.56
CA GLU A 122 -19.82 3.08 36.59
C GLU A 122 -20.43 4.40 36.08
N ASN A 123 -19.77 5.06 35.12
CA ASN A 123 -20.18 6.34 34.56
C ASN A 123 -20.99 6.20 33.26
N LEU A 124 -21.18 4.97 32.76
CA LEU A 124 -21.79 4.73 31.45
C LEU A 124 -23.19 5.32 31.32
N THR A 125 -24.04 5.18 32.35
CA THR A 125 -25.42 5.71 32.34
C THR A 125 -25.44 7.24 32.26
N ASN A 126 -24.58 7.91 33.01
CA ASN A 126 -24.47 9.36 32.98
C ASN A 126 -23.92 9.87 31.67
N PHE A 127 -22.93 9.18 31.13
CA PHE A 127 -22.35 9.47 29.82
C PHE A 127 -23.39 9.37 28.70
N VAL A 128 -24.15 8.28 28.64
CA VAL A 128 -25.20 8.08 27.62
C VAL A 128 -26.26 9.18 27.73
N LYS A 129 -26.68 9.57 28.96
CA LYS A 129 -27.63 10.65 29.17
C LYS A 129 -27.08 12.00 28.68
N ALA A 130 -25.83 12.32 29.00
CA ALA A 130 -25.19 13.55 28.56
C ALA A 130 -25.06 13.58 27.02
N ALA A 131 -24.54 12.50 26.42
CA ALA A 131 -24.37 12.38 24.98
C ALA A 131 -25.68 12.49 24.19
N LYS A 132 -26.80 11.99 24.75
CA LYS A 132 -28.14 12.21 24.18
C LYS A 132 -28.52 13.67 24.19
N ASN A 133 -28.34 14.35 25.32
CA ASN A 133 -28.76 15.73 25.49
C ASN A 133 -27.99 16.73 24.62
N GLU A 134 -26.74 16.37 24.23
CA GLU A 134 -25.92 17.18 23.32
C GLU A 134 -26.41 17.12 21.88
N ARG A 135 -27.13 16.08 21.51
CA ARG A 135 -27.54 15.82 20.13
C ARG A 135 -28.94 16.41 19.85
N PRO A 136 -29.12 17.02 18.68
CA PRO A 136 -30.43 17.59 18.32
C PRO A 136 -31.53 16.54 18.14
N ASP A 137 -31.14 15.29 17.79
CA ASP A 137 -32.04 14.15 17.62
C ASP A 137 -32.34 13.41 18.95
N ASN A 138 -31.62 13.73 20.02
CA ASN A 138 -31.66 13.02 21.30
C ASN A 138 -31.43 11.50 21.20
N ILE A 139 -30.73 11.06 20.14
CA ILE A 139 -30.46 9.64 19.90
C ILE A 139 -28.97 9.35 20.12
N PHE A 140 -28.70 8.59 21.18
CA PHE A 140 -27.36 8.03 21.43
C PHE A 140 -27.49 6.75 22.23
N THR A 141 -26.86 5.69 21.77
CA THR A 141 -26.83 4.38 22.45
C THR A 141 -25.46 3.79 22.35
N VAL A 142 -24.97 3.20 23.45
CA VAL A 142 -23.73 2.46 23.45
C VAL A 142 -24.02 0.99 23.12
N ARG A 143 -23.32 0.45 22.13
CA ARG A 143 -23.42 -0.93 21.69
C ARG A 143 -22.12 -1.65 21.99
N GLN A 144 -22.17 -2.62 22.86
CA GLN A 144 -21.01 -3.43 23.21
C GLN A 144 -20.98 -4.66 22.30
N LEU A 145 -19.90 -4.83 21.54
CA LEU A 145 -19.67 -6.04 20.73
C LEU A 145 -19.33 -7.24 21.60
N THR A 146 -18.65 -6.98 22.71
CA THR A 146 -18.33 -7.98 23.75
C THR A 146 -18.54 -7.36 25.12
N PRO A 147 -19.01 -8.12 26.14
CA PRO A 147 -19.17 -7.60 27.48
C PRO A 147 -17.82 -7.12 28.06
N HIS A 148 -17.81 -5.89 28.60
CA HIS A 148 -16.66 -5.30 29.28
C HIS A 148 -17.03 -4.99 30.72
N SER A 149 -16.18 -5.33 31.69
CA SER A 149 -16.47 -5.14 33.10
C SER A 149 -16.01 -3.81 33.68
N ASN A 150 -14.97 -3.18 33.11
CA ASN A 150 -14.30 -2.07 33.78
C ASN A 150 -14.44 -0.73 33.03
N SER A 151 -14.31 -0.72 31.70
CA SER A 151 -14.33 0.51 30.91
C SER A 151 -14.59 0.24 29.44
N LEU A 152 -15.02 1.27 28.74
CA LEU A 152 -15.33 1.28 27.32
C LEU A 152 -14.57 2.40 26.62
N LEU A 153 -14.20 2.17 25.36
CA LEU A 153 -13.79 3.19 24.42
C LEU A 153 -14.94 3.39 23.43
N VAL A 154 -15.67 4.50 23.56
CA VAL A 154 -16.90 4.74 22.82
C VAL A 154 -16.68 5.78 21.74
N ILE A 155 -17.04 5.50 20.51
CA ILE A 155 -17.08 6.49 19.43
C ILE A 155 -18.23 7.46 19.74
N GLN A 156 -17.91 8.62 20.32
CA GLN A 156 -18.90 9.62 20.71
C GLN A 156 -19.33 10.48 19.53
N TYR A 157 -18.37 10.91 18.71
CA TYR A 157 -18.59 11.69 17.48
C TYR A 157 -17.79 11.10 16.34
N ILE A 158 -18.30 11.21 15.13
CA ILE A 158 -17.59 10.88 13.90
C ILE A 158 -18.17 11.71 12.76
N GLU A 159 -17.32 12.39 12.02
CA GLU A 159 -17.74 13.22 10.89
C GLU A 159 -17.01 12.81 9.60
N PRO A 160 -17.72 12.82 8.47
CA PRO A 160 -19.13 13.12 8.24
C PRO A 160 -20.07 12.06 8.84
N GLU A 161 -20.99 12.46 9.69
CA GLU A 161 -21.90 11.53 10.38
C GLU A 161 -22.76 10.71 9.41
N LYS A 162 -23.23 11.34 8.31
CA LYS A 162 -24.14 10.72 7.34
C LYS A 162 -23.72 9.33 6.88
N HIS A 163 -22.42 9.11 6.71
CA HIS A 163 -21.87 7.84 6.21
C HIS A 163 -21.31 6.94 7.32
N ASN A 164 -21.34 7.42 8.56
CA ASN A 164 -20.69 6.77 9.70
C ASN A 164 -21.61 6.59 10.91
N ARG A 165 -22.91 6.85 10.74
CA ARG A 165 -23.90 6.81 11.83
C ARG A 165 -23.90 5.47 12.58
N GLU A 166 -23.64 4.39 11.87
CA GLU A 166 -23.58 3.06 12.47
C GLU A 166 -22.37 2.84 13.39
N ALA A 167 -21.32 3.65 13.25
CA ALA A 167 -20.14 3.57 14.11
C ALA A 167 -20.32 4.31 15.45
N ILE A 168 -21.30 5.24 15.54
CA ILE A 168 -21.54 5.99 16.77
C ILE A 168 -22.03 5.05 17.86
N GLY A 169 -21.40 5.12 19.03
CA GLY A 169 -21.73 4.29 20.18
C GLY A 169 -21.11 2.89 20.18
N LEU A 170 -20.23 2.59 19.18
CA LEU A 170 -19.39 1.39 19.24
C LEU A 170 -18.20 1.61 20.16
#